data_555d5280b90a50b6c50e10cbf339512f
#
_entry.id   555d5280b90a50b6c50e10cbf339512f
#
_cell.length_a   1.000
_cell.length_b   1.000
_cell.length_c   1.000
_cell.angle_alpha   90.00
_cell.angle_beta   90.00
_cell.angle_gamma   90.00
#
_symmetry.space_group_name_H-M   'P 1'
#
loop_
_entity.id
_entity.type
_entity.pdbx_description
1 polymer ?
#
loop_
_entity_poly.entity_id
_entity_poly.type
_entity_poly.pdbx_seq_one_letter_code
_entity_poly.pdbx_strand_id
1 'polypeptide(L)'
;LSIPHTEQEFKIYALNEQAVTLVFGHEIHGTTASKISNFGRLLNSKPFMGFTNSVPAYTTLSIFYDVLRVMKSDLPGENGFDKVSNYLKSLKSNNQNDVSDASKLITLPVYYGGEYGPDLEEVSGITNFSIEELINLHCAATYKVYMIGFVPGFAYLGGMDERLASPRKLKPRAAVPAGSVGIAGKQTGVYPLETPGGWQIIGQTPLKMFDANRPQPSLLKAGDEVKFQSLSLQEFNDLRR
;
A
#
# COMPACT_ATOMS: atom_id res chain seq x y z
N LEU A 1 -19.23 -38.72 -10.44
CA LEU A 1 -18.60 -37.55 -11.07
C LEU A 1 -18.74 -36.39 -10.09
N SER A 2 -17.75 -36.23 -9.22
CA SER A 2 -17.65 -35.08 -8.30
C SER A 2 -17.21 -33.86 -9.10
N ILE A 3 -18.05 -32.84 -9.12
CA ILE A 3 -17.74 -31.51 -9.65
C ILE A 3 -16.64 -30.95 -8.73
N PRO A 4 -15.49 -30.54 -9.25
CA PRO A 4 -14.50 -29.88 -8.43
C PRO A 4 -15.09 -28.56 -7.94
N HIS A 5 -15.31 -28.43 -6.64
CA HIS A 5 -15.54 -27.14 -5.99
C HIS A 5 -14.25 -26.32 -6.20
N THR A 6 -14.25 -25.45 -7.18
CA THR A 6 -13.27 -24.37 -7.29
C THR A 6 -13.45 -23.52 -6.05
N GLU A 7 -12.55 -23.66 -5.07
CA GLU A 7 -12.51 -22.75 -3.92
C GLU A 7 -12.48 -21.31 -4.44
N GLN A 8 -13.46 -20.54 -4.02
CA GLN A 8 -13.59 -19.14 -4.39
C GLN A 8 -12.38 -18.41 -3.78
N GLU A 9 -11.54 -17.78 -4.60
CA GLU A 9 -10.32 -17.08 -4.18
C GLU A 9 -10.57 -15.95 -3.17
N PHE A 10 -11.82 -15.50 -3.01
CA PHE A 10 -12.22 -14.40 -2.15
C PHE A 10 -13.69 -14.50 -1.72
N LYS A 11 -14.02 -13.82 -0.62
CA LYS A 11 -15.41 -13.56 -0.21
C LYS A 11 -15.81 -12.15 -0.63
N ILE A 12 -17.10 -11.95 -0.96
CA ILE A 12 -17.63 -10.65 -1.39
C ILE A 12 -18.63 -10.14 -0.34
N TYR A 13 -18.47 -8.89 0.05
CA TYR A 13 -19.36 -8.20 0.98
C TYR A 13 -19.80 -6.86 0.40
N ALA A 14 -21.06 -6.48 0.61
CA ALA A 14 -21.52 -5.13 0.33
C ALA A 14 -20.95 -4.17 1.38
N LEU A 15 -20.37 -3.06 0.94
CA LEU A 15 -19.99 -1.95 1.83
C LEU A 15 -21.14 -0.93 1.91
N ASN A 16 -21.74 -0.64 0.78
CA ASN A 16 -22.93 0.19 0.61
C ASN A 16 -23.54 -0.08 -0.77
N GLU A 17 -24.51 0.73 -1.19
CA GLU A 17 -25.19 0.58 -2.49
C GLU A 17 -24.28 0.74 -3.70
N GLN A 18 -23.14 1.43 -3.55
CA GLN A 18 -22.20 1.79 -4.64
C GLN A 18 -20.83 1.14 -4.49
N ALA A 19 -20.66 0.25 -3.51
CA ALA A 19 -19.37 -0.38 -3.25
C ALA A 19 -19.49 -1.78 -2.69
N VAL A 20 -18.62 -2.67 -3.18
CA VAL A 20 -18.38 -4.00 -2.62
C VAL A 20 -16.93 -4.15 -2.21
N THR A 21 -16.64 -5.05 -1.27
CA THR A 21 -15.27 -5.44 -0.93
C THR A 21 -15.06 -6.93 -1.14
N LEU A 22 -13.94 -7.27 -1.75
CA LEU A 22 -13.43 -8.62 -1.86
C LEU A 22 -12.44 -8.88 -0.73
N VAL A 23 -12.59 -9.96 0.02
CA VAL A 23 -11.69 -10.37 1.09
C VAL A 23 -10.92 -11.61 0.63
N PHE A 24 -9.61 -11.48 0.44
CA PHE A 24 -8.70 -12.52 -0.07
C PHE A 24 -8.04 -13.35 1.04
N GLY A 25 -8.20 -12.96 2.30
CA GLY A 25 -7.61 -13.63 3.44
C GLY A 25 -7.71 -12.78 4.71
N HIS A 26 -7.15 -13.29 5.80
CA HIS A 26 -7.15 -12.63 7.11
C HIS A 26 -5.75 -12.17 7.55
N GLU A 27 -4.71 -12.61 6.84
CA GLU A 27 -3.33 -12.29 7.16
C GLU A 27 -2.69 -11.42 6.09
N ILE A 28 -1.87 -10.46 6.55
CA ILE A 28 -1.08 -9.60 5.69
C ILE A 28 0.12 -10.40 5.21
N HIS A 29 0.05 -10.89 3.97
CA HIS A 29 1.11 -11.70 3.37
C HIS A 29 1.35 -11.29 1.93
N GLY A 30 2.60 -11.45 1.46
CA GLY A 30 2.99 -11.05 0.09
C GLY A 30 2.18 -11.76 -1.02
N THR A 31 1.79 -13.02 -0.79
CA THR A 31 0.93 -13.77 -1.72
C THR A 31 -0.48 -13.18 -1.80
N THR A 32 -1.06 -12.77 -0.67
CA THR A 32 -2.37 -12.11 -0.62
C THR A 32 -2.32 -10.77 -1.36
N ALA A 33 -1.30 -9.96 -1.11
CA ALA A 33 -1.10 -8.69 -1.82
C ALA A 33 -0.95 -8.87 -3.34
N SER A 34 -0.25 -9.92 -3.77
CA SER A 34 -0.11 -10.26 -5.20
C SER A 34 -1.44 -10.65 -5.83
N LYS A 35 -2.27 -11.47 -5.15
CA LYS A 35 -3.62 -11.82 -5.62
C LYS A 35 -4.50 -10.58 -5.78
N ILE A 36 -4.49 -9.69 -4.79
CA ILE A 36 -5.25 -8.43 -4.83
C ILE A 36 -4.81 -7.55 -6.00
N SER A 37 -3.49 -7.36 -6.16
CA SER A 37 -2.94 -6.56 -7.25
C SER A 37 -3.29 -7.15 -8.63
N ASN A 38 -3.16 -8.46 -8.80
CA ASN A 38 -3.48 -9.16 -10.05
C ASN A 38 -4.97 -9.05 -10.38
N PHE A 39 -5.85 -9.25 -9.39
CA PHE A 39 -7.29 -9.12 -9.59
C PHE A 39 -7.69 -7.69 -9.91
N GLY A 40 -7.12 -6.70 -9.22
CA GLY A 40 -7.36 -5.28 -9.52
C GLY A 40 -6.94 -4.90 -10.93
N ARG A 41 -5.78 -5.40 -11.42
CA ARG A 41 -5.36 -5.19 -12.82
C ARG A 41 -6.29 -5.86 -13.82
N LEU A 42 -6.72 -7.10 -13.55
CA LEU A 42 -7.67 -7.80 -14.39
C LEU A 42 -8.99 -7.04 -14.48
N LEU A 43 -9.51 -6.55 -13.36
CA LEU A 43 -10.73 -5.75 -13.33
C LEU A 43 -10.58 -4.44 -14.11
N ASN A 44 -9.43 -3.76 -13.99
CA ASN A 44 -9.16 -2.52 -14.74
C ASN A 44 -9.01 -2.78 -16.25
N SER A 45 -8.52 -3.94 -16.66
CA SER A 45 -8.41 -4.33 -18.08
C SER A 45 -9.76 -4.74 -18.68
N LYS A 46 -10.69 -5.20 -17.84
CA LYS A 46 -12.04 -5.65 -18.22
C LYS A 46 -13.07 -5.04 -17.27
N PRO A 47 -13.30 -3.72 -17.32
CA PRO A 47 -14.25 -3.08 -16.43
C PRO A 47 -15.70 -3.41 -16.83
N PHE A 48 -16.57 -3.61 -15.85
CA PHE A 48 -18.00 -3.74 -16.11
C PHE A 48 -18.67 -2.36 -16.31
N MET A 49 -19.84 -2.34 -16.93
CA MET A 49 -20.60 -1.10 -17.08
C MET A 49 -20.95 -0.50 -15.73
N GLY A 50 -20.50 0.73 -15.48
CA GLY A 50 -20.67 1.43 -14.21
C GLY A 50 -19.49 1.30 -13.23
N PHE A 51 -18.47 0.49 -13.53
CA PHE A 51 -17.23 0.48 -12.74
C PHE A 51 -16.62 1.89 -12.69
N THR A 52 -16.24 2.36 -11.51
CA THR A 52 -15.63 3.67 -11.32
C THR A 52 -14.18 3.59 -10.84
N ASN A 53 -13.92 2.77 -9.83
CA ASN A 53 -12.57 2.63 -9.28
C ASN A 53 -12.45 1.35 -8.44
N SER A 54 -11.21 0.95 -8.16
CA SER A 54 -10.89 -0.08 -7.17
C SER A 54 -9.74 0.37 -6.26
N VAL A 55 -9.86 0.07 -4.97
CA VAL A 55 -8.89 0.46 -3.95
C VAL A 55 -8.40 -0.79 -3.23
N PRO A 56 -7.13 -1.16 -3.43
CA PRO A 56 -6.52 -2.27 -2.70
C PRO A 56 -6.21 -1.87 -1.25
N ALA A 57 -6.33 -2.85 -0.34
CA ALA A 57 -5.85 -2.78 1.02
C ALA A 57 -5.06 -4.06 1.35
N TYR A 58 -4.68 -4.27 2.62
CA TYR A 58 -3.80 -5.38 3.02
C TYR A 58 -4.31 -6.77 2.59
N THR A 59 -5.61 -7.02 2.79
CA THR A 59 -6.24 -8.32 2.52
C THR A 59 -7.50 -8.18 1.69
N THR A 60 -7.83 -6.97 1.24
CA THR A 60 -9.09 -6.66 0.58
C THR A 60 -8.89 -5.82 -0.68
N LEU A 61 -9.87 -5.90 -1.59
CA LEU A 61 -10.03 -4.99 -2.72
C LEU A 61 -11.44 -4.42 -2.67
N SER A 62 -11.56 -3.12 -2.43
CA SER A 62 -12.85 -2.42 -2.50
C SER A 62 -13.09 -1.92 -3.93
N ILE A 63 -14.29 -2.14 -4.44
CA ILE A 63 -14.69 -1.84 -5.81
C ILE A 63 -15.88 -0.90 -5.76
N PHE A 64 -15.74 0.25 -6.42
CA PHE A 64 -16.74 1.30 -6.47
C PHE A 64 -17.41 1.33 -7.82
N TYR A 65 -18.71 1.62 -7.85
CA TYR A 65 -19.50 1.64 -9.08
C TYR A 65 -20.70 2.60 -9.01
N ASP A 66 -21.13 3.05 -10.17
CA ASP A 66 -22.39 3.76 -10.35
C ASP A 66 -23.54 2.76 -10.41
N VAL A 67 -24.39 2.74 -9.37
CA VAL A 67 -25.49 1.79 -9.23
C VAL A 67 -26.51 1.92 -10.36
N LEU A 68 -26.79 3.15 -10.84
CA LEU A 68 -27.78 3.35 -11.91
C LEU A 68 -27.28 2.77 -13.23
N ARG A 69 -26.00 2.90 -13.53
CA ARG A 69 -25.38 2.31 -14.72
C ARG A 69 -25.31 0.79 -14.61
N VAL A 70 -24.96 0.26 -13.42
CA VAL A 70 -24.97 -1.19 -13.17
C VAL A 70 -26.36 -1.77 -13.35
N MET A 71 -27.40 -1.13 -12.81
CA MET A 71 -28.78 -1.59 -12.95
C MET A 71 -29.25 -1.63 -14.39
N LYS A 72 -28.78 -0.72 -15.24
CA LYS A 72 -29.07 -0.67 -16.69
C LYS A 72 -28.23 -1.65 -17.54
N SER A 73 -27.25 -2.33 -16.93
CA SER A 73 -26.39 -3.28 -17.63
C SER A 73 -27.06 -4.63 -17.83
N ASP A 74 -26.57 -5.41 -18.79
CA ASP A 74 -27.01 -6.80 -19.07
C ASP A 74 -26.35 -7.82 -18.10
N LEU A 75 -25.70 -7.37 -17.05
CA LEU A 75 -25.10 -8.25 -16.04
C LEU A 75 -26.21 -9.06 -15.32
N PRO A 76 -26.01 -10.36 -15.08
CA PRO A 76 -26.97 -11.20 -14.40
C PRO A 76 -27.08 -10.84 -12.90
N GLY A 77 -28.30 -10.67 -12.41
CA GLY A 77 -28.59 -10.35 -11.01
C GLY A 77 -29.83 -9.47 -10.87
N GLU A 78 -30.43 -9.49 -9.68
CA GLU A 78 -31.67 -8.78 -9.38
C GLU A 78 -31.42 -7.34 -8.93
N ASN A 79 -30.30 -7.09 -8.28
CA ASN A 79 -29.89 -5.79 -7.76
C ASN A 79 -28.43 -5.49 -8.10
N GLY A 80 -27.96 -4.28 -7.76
CA GLY A 80 -26.59 -3.85 -8.05
C GLY A 80 -25.52 -4.75 -7.45
N PHE A 81 -25.72 -5.19 -6.20
CA PHE A 81 -24.79 -6.09 -5.52
C PHE A 81 -24.69 -7.46 -6.22
N ASP A 82 -25.84 -8.06 -6.59
CA ASP A 82 -25.87 -9.34 -7.29
C ASP A 82 -25.18 -9.26 -8.65
N LYS A 83 -25.52 -8.22 -9.44
CA LYS A 83 -24.93 -7.98 -10.76
C LYS A 83 -23.40 -7.88 -10.68
N VAL A 84 -22.90 -7.02 -9.78
CA VAL A 84 -21.45 -6.83 -9.60
C VAL A 84 -20.80 -8.10 -9.05
N SER A 85 -21.41 -8.75 -8.05
CA SER A 85 -20.87 -9.98 -7.47
C SER A 85 -20.76 -11.11 -8.48
N ASN A 86 -21.78 -11.31 -9.32
CA ASN A 86 -21.76 -12.32 -10.37
C ASN A 86 -20.69 -12.03 -11.43
N TYR A 87 -20.53 -10.76 -11.81
CA TYR A 87 -19.46 -10.35 -12.71
C TYR A 87 -18.08 -10.65 -12.11
N LEU A 88 -17.82 -10.22 -10.87
CA LEU A 88 -16.53 -10.43 -10.21
C LEU A 88 -16.19 -11.91 -10.04
N LYS A 89 -17.18 -12.75 -9.74
CA LYS A 89 -17.02 -14.22 -9.69
C LYS A 89 -16.74 -14.83 -11.06
N SER A 90 -17.20 -14.22 -12.14
CA SER A 90 -16.96 -14.69 -13.51
C SER A 90 -15.57 -14.30 -14.04
N LEU A 91 -14.94 -13.27 -13.45
CA LEU A 91 -13.57 -12.88 -13.77
C LEU A 91 -12.60 -13.97 -13.26
N LYS A 92 -12.22 -14.87 -14.15
CA LYS A 92 -11.19 -15.86 -13.89
C LYS A 92 -9.83 -15.22 -14.20
N SER A 93 -8.93 -15.25 -13.25
CA SER A 93 -7.53 -15.04 -13.52
C SER A 93 -7.07 -16.19 -14.40
N ASN A 94 -6.82 -15.95 -15.67
CA ASN A 94 -6.07 -16.88 -16.50
C ASN A 94 -4.64 -16.86 -15.96
N ASN A 95 -4.34 -17.77 -15.03
CA ASN A 95 -2.99 -18.00 -14.57
C ASN A 95 -2.13 -18.25 -15.81
N GLN A 96 -1.29 -17.34 -16.19
CA GLN A 96 0.06 -17.51 -16.71
C GLN A 96 0.63 -16.41 -17.61
N ASN A 97 -0.16 -15.47 -18.19
CA ASN A 97 0.44 -14.51 -19.14
C ASN A 97 -0.14 -13.08 -19.10
N ASP A 98 -0.80 -12.66 -18.03
CA ASP A 98 -1.31 -11.28 -17.98
C ASP A 98 -0.18 -10.34 -17.57
N VAL A 99 0.23 -9.60 -18.59
CA VAL A 99 1.03 -8.37 -18.62
C VAL A 99 1.48 -7.93 -17.23
N SER A 100 2.73 -8.25 -16.93
CA SER A 100 3.44 -7.61 -15.86
C SER A 100 3.55 -6.12 -16.22
N ASP A 101 2.64 -5.30 -15.71
CA ASP A 101 3.06 -3.95 -15.39
C ASP A 101 4.13 -4.17 -14.31
N ALA A 102 5.39 -4.22 -14.76
CA ALA A 102 6.49 -4.66 -13.95
C ALA A 102 6.50 -3.81 -12.69
N SER A 103 6.42 -4.46 -11.53
CA SER A 103 6.65 -3.76 -10.27
C SER A 103 7.90 -2.93 -10.43
N LYS A 104 7.78 -1.62 -10.27
CA LYS A 104 8.94 -0.74 -10.39
C LYS A 104 9.69 -0.82 -9.08
N LEU A 105 10.99 -1.07 -9.14
CA LEU A 105 11.87 -0.86 -7.99
C LEU A 105 12.20 0.63 -7.91
N ILE A 106 11.77 1.27 -6.82
CA ILE A 106 11.99 2.70 -6.58
C ILE A 106 12.93 2.83 -5.38
N THR A 107 14.08 3.46 -5.60
CA THR A 107 15.00 3.78 -4.52
C THR A 107 14.62 5.11 -3.88
N LEU A 108 14.38 5.09 -2.58
CA LEU A 108 14.09 6.27 -1.77
C LEU A 108 15.33 6.65 -0.97
N PRO A 109 15.99 7.76 -1.34
CA PRO A 109 17.10 8.31 -0.55
C PRO A 109 16.57 8.88 0.77
N VAL A 110 17.23 8.59 1.88
CA VAL A 110 16.81 8.97 3.24
C VAL A 110 17.99 9.41 4.06
N TYR A 111 17.88 10.55 4.71
CA TYR A 111 18.76 10.93 5.80
C TYR A 111 18.15 10.47 7.14
N TYR A 112 18.92 9.75 7.94
CA TYR A 112 18.49 9.15 9.20
C TYR A 112 18.97 9.94 10.40
N GLY A 113 18.12 10.06 11.43
CA GLY A 113 18.45 10.69 12.72
C GLY A 113 18.45 12.21 12.72
N GLY A 114 19.02 12.77 13.77
CA GLY A 114 19.00 14.21 14.01
C GLY A 114 17.59 14.78 14.07
N GLU A 115 17.41 16.00 13.59
CA GLU A 115 16.09 16.64 13.50
C GLU A 115 15.12 15.94 12.54
N TYR A 116 15.64 15.17 11.56
CA TYR A 116 14.87 14.47 10.54
C TYR A 116 14.41 13.06 10.95
N GLY A 117 15.05 12.50 12.00
CA GLY A 117 14.70 11.19 12.56
C GLY A 117 14.72 11.22 14.09
N PRO A 118 13.87 12.04 14.73
CA PRO A 118 13.93 12.33 16.17
C PRO A 118 13.68 11.11 17.06
N ASP A 119 13.17 9.99 16.51
CA ASP A 119 12.90 8.77 17.27
C ASP A 119 13.92 7.66 16.99
N LEU A 120 14.96 7.93 16.18
CA LEU A 120 15.94 6.89 15.79
C LEU A 120 16.64 6.27 17.01
N GLU A 121 17.03 7.10 18.00
CA GLU A 121 17.63 6.65 19.24
C GLU A 121 16.66 5.83 20.10
N GLU A 122 15.38 6.25 20.16
CA GLU A 122 14.34 5.50 20.87
C GLU A 122 14.11 4.12 20.25
N VAL A 123 14.04 4.04 18.90
CA VAL A 123 13.92 2.77 18.17
C VAL A 123 15.16 1.89 18.39
N SER A 124 16.36 2.46 18.39
CA SER A 124 17.60 1.76 18.74
C SER A 124 17.52 1.13 20.13
N GLY A 125 17.03 1.88 21.12
CA GLY A 125 16.83 1.36 22.48
C GLY A 125 15.77 0.25 22.57
N ILE A 126 14.66 0.37 21.81
CA ILE A 126 13.60 -0.64 21.78
C ILE A 126 14.08 -1.94 21.14
N THR A 127 14.85 -1.85 20.06
CA THR A 127 15.27 -3.00 19.25
C THR A 127 16.60 -3.60 19.72
N ASN A 128 17.32 -2.93 20.62
CA ASN A 128 18.67 -3.26 21.07
C ASN A 128 19.71 -3.35 19.92
N PHE A 129 19.49 -2.64 18.83
CA PHE A 129 20.47 -2.44 17.76
C PHE A 129 21.16 -1.09 17.92
N SER A 130 22.42 -1.01 17.54
CA SER A 130 23.06 0.29 17.30
C SER A 130 22.35 1.04 16.18
N ILE A 131 22.49 2.37 16.14
CA ILE A 131 21.91 3.21 15.10
C ILE A 131 22.37 2.74 13.70
N GLU A 132 23.65 2.40 13.56
CA GLU A 132 24.22 1.92 12.30
C GLU A 132 23.59 0.59 11.85
N GLU A 133 23.46 -0.38 12.77
CA GLU A 133 22.82 -1.68 12.49
C GLU A 133 21.35 -1.50 12.10
N LEU A 134 20.63 -0.61 12.80
CA LEU A 134 19.22 -0.31 12.49
C LEU A 134 19.09 0.26 11.09
N ILE A 135 19.90 1.26 10.71
CA ILE A 135 19.90 1.86 9.39
C ILE A 135 20.25 0.81 8.32
N ASN A 136 21.28 0.01 8.57
CA ASN A 136 21.70 -1.04 7.65
C ASN A 136 20.61 -2.08 7.44
N LEU A 137 19.93 -2.55 8.49
CA LEU A 137 18.79 -3.47 8.39
C LEU A 137 17.62 -2.86 7.63
N HIS A 138 17.30 -1.58 7.92
CA HIS A 138 16.22 -0.88 7.21
C HIS A 138 16.54 -0.67 5.72
N CYS A 139 17.79 -0.41 5.36
CA CYS A 139 18.22 -0.25 3.96
C CYS A 139 18.45 -1.58 3.22
N ALA A 140 18.70 -2.68 3.91
CA ALA A 140 18.98 -3.98 3.28
C ALA A 140 17.75 -4.62 2.67
N ALA A 141 16.55 -4.36 3.23
CA ALA A 141 15.31 -4.96 2.78
C ALA A 141 14.81 -4.34 1.46
N THR A 142 14.16 -5.16 0.64
CA THR A 142 13.28 -4.68 -0.44
C THR A 142 11.85 -4.77 0.06
N TYR A 143 11.19 -3.63 0.09
CA TYR A 143 9.83 -3.48 0.60
C TYR A 143 8.82 -3.56 -0.54
N LYS A 144 7.62 -4.07 -0.24
CA LYS A 144 6.51 -4.04 -1.17
C LYS A 144 5.46 -3.02 -0.72
N VAL A 145 5.00 -2.19 -1.65
CA VAL A 145 3.86 -1.30 -1.39
C VAL A 145 2.58 -2.14 -1.38
N TYR A 146 2.01 -2.37 -0.20
CA TYR A 146 0.76 -3.12 -0.07
C TYR A 146 -0.44 -2.28 -0.44
N MET A 147 -0.46 -1.03 -0.01
CA MET A 147 -1.55 -0.10 -0.30
C MET A 147 -1.10 1.35 -0.19
N ILE A 148 -1.85 2.23 -0.84
CA ILE A 148 -1.81 3.67 -0.64
C ILE A 148 -3.08 4.07 0.11
N GLY A 149 -2.97 4.80 1.22
CA GLY A 149 -4.13 5.14 2.04
C GLY A 149 -3.78 6.10 3.18
N PHE A 150 -4.70 6.32 4.11
CA PHE A 150 -4.60 7.31 5.19
C PHE A 150 -4.66 8.74 4.67
N VAL A 151 -3.67 9.19 3.90
CA VAL A 151 -3.65 10.46 3.15
C VAL A 151 -3.13 10.21 1.73
N PRO A 152 -3.41 11.11 0.76
CA PRO A 152 -2.94 10.96 -0.61
C PRO A 152 -1.42 10.72 -0.67
N GLY A 153 -1.01 9.60 -1.28
CA GLY A 153 0.39 9.25 -1.48
C GLY A 153 1.09 8.55 -0.30
N PHE A 154 0.41 8.30 0.84
CA PHE A 154 1.00 7.54 1.94
C PHE A 154 1.06 6.05 1.56
N ALA A 155 2.27 5.52 1.47
CA ALA A 155 2.53 4.12 1.14
C ALA A 155 2.78 3.28 2.40
N TYR A 156 1.98 2.24 2.59
CA TYR A 156 2.22 1.22 3.60
C TYR A 156 3.14 0.16 3.01
N LEU A 157 4.35 0.07 3.57
CA LEU A 157 5.41 -0.82 3.10
C LEU A 157 5.50 -2.05 3.99
N GLY A 158 5.44 -3.22 3.36
CA GLY A 158 5.67 -4.50 4.03
C GLY A 158 7.01 -5.10 3.62
N GLY A 159 7.46 -6.12 4.38
CA GLY A 159 8.75 -6.76 4.15
C GLY A 159 9.87 -6.20 5.02
N MET A 160 9.54 -5.37 6.03
CA MET A 160 10.50 -4.93 7.04
C MET A 160 10.98 -6.12 7.87
N ASP A 161 12.26 -6.12 8.21
CA ASP A 161 12.81 -7.08 9.17
C ASP A 161 12.06 -6.96 10.50
N GLU A 162 11.48 -8.07 10.96
CA GLU A 162 10.65 -8.08 12.18
C GLU A 162 11.40 -7.64 13.43
N ARG A 163 12.74 -7.74 13.44
CA ARG A 163 13.58 -7.27 14.52
C ARG A 163 13.55 -5.75 14.71
N LEU A 164 13.15 -5.00 13.67
CA LEU A 164 12.98 -3.54 13.72
C LEU A 164 11.59 -3.13 14.23
N ALA A 165 10.72 -4.10 14.55
CA ALA A 165 9.36 -3.80 14.98
C ALA A 165 9.34 -2.91 16.22
N SER A 166 8.64 -1.78 16.11
CA SER A 166 8.57 -0.78 17.19
C SER A 166 7.13 -0.31 17.37
N PRO A 167 6.65 -0.14 18.62
CA PRO A 167 5.28 0.30 18.87
C PRO A 167 5.07 1.74 18.38
N ARG A 168 3.83 2.08 18.11
CA ARG A 168 3.45 3.48 17.88
C ARG A 168 3.67 4.31 19.15
N LYS A 169 3.90 5.61 18.97
CA LYS A 169 3.90 6.57 20.08
C LYS A 169 2.56 6.53 20.80
N LEU A 170 2.60 6.49 22.12
CA LEU A 170 1.39 6.59 22.95
C LEU A 170 0.62 7.90 22.71
N LYS A 171 1.35 8.98 22.50
CA LYS A 171 0.80 10.29 22.15
C LYS A 171 1.26 10.66 20.74
N PRO A 172 0.36 10.63 19.74
CA PRO A 172 0.69 11.03 18.37
C PRO A 172 1.16 12.50 18.32
N ARG A 173 2.06 12.80 17.40
CA ARG A 173 2.44 14.18 17.07
C ARG A 173 1.31 14.88 16.36
N ALA A 174 1.11 16.16 16.65
CA ALA A 174 0.14 17.00 15.94
C ALA A 174 0.55 17.21 14.47
N ALA A 175 1.85 17.27 14.19
CA ALA A 175 2.39 17.42 12.85
C ALA A 175 3.65 16.55 12.70
N VAL A 176 3.65 15.72 11.67
CA VAL A 176 4.80 14.97 11.16
C VAL A 176 5.14 15.56 9.80
N PRO A 177 6.36 16.06 9.56
CA PRO A 177 6.71 16.70 8.30
C PRO A 177 6.58 15.78 7.09
N ALA A 178 6.30 16.36 5.91
CA ALA A 178 6.34 15.62 4.65
C ALA A 178 7.73 15.01 4.41
N GLY A 179 7.77 13.82 3.82
CA GLY A 179 9.00 13.06 3.59
C GLY A 179 9.46 12.23 4.80
N SER A 180 8.87 12.39 6.00
CA SER A 180 9.26 11.63 7.17
C SER A 180 9.09 10.14 6.96
N VAL A 181 10.14 9.38 7.26
CA VAL A 181 10.17 7.90 7.24
C VAL A 181 9.93 7.39 8.65
N GLY A 182 8.96 6.51 8.81
CA GLY A 182 8.59 6.04 10.14
C GLY A 182 8.37 4.53 10.22
N ILE A 183 8.47 4.00 11.46
CA ILE A 183 8.19 2.61 11.81
C ILE A 183 6.99 2.57 12.76
N ALA A 184 6.09 1.60 12.54
CA ALA A 184 5.00 1.29 13.45
C ALA A 184 4.62 -0.19 13.37
N GLY A 185 4.71 -0.92 14.49
CA GLY A 185 4.60 -2.36 14.49
C GLY A 185 5.64 -2.99 13.56
N LYS A 186 5.24 -3.87 12.69
CA LYS A 186 6.09 -4.55 11.70
C LYS A 186 6.14 -3.83 10.34
N GLN A 187 5.80 -2.55 10.29
CA GLN A 187 5.68 -1.79 9.05
C GLN A 187 6.55 -0.56 9.07
N THR A 188 7.02 -0.16 7.88
CA THR A 188 7.59 1.15 7.61
C THR A 188 6.74 1.90 6.58
N GLY A 189 6.93 3.20 6.49
CA GLY A 189 6.21 4.03 5.54
C GLY A 189 6.77 5.44 5.47
N VAL A 190 6.31 6.20 4.47
CA VAL A 190 6.75 7.57 4.23
C VAL A 190 5.56 8.50 4.22
N TYR A 191 5.60 9.54 5.04
CA TYR A 191 4.58 10.58 5.10
C TYR A 191 4.68 11.49 3.87
N PRO A 192 3.68 11.52 2.99
CA PRO A 192 3.76 12.31 1.75
C PRO A 192 3.48 13.79 1.95
N LEU A 193 2.76 14.12 3.02
CA LEU A 193 2.32 15.46 3.38
C LEU A 193 2.50 15.64 4.89
N GLU A 194 2.56 16.89 5.34
CA GLU A 194 2.49 17.16 6.78
C GLU A 194 1.12 16.75 7.33
N THR A 195 1.11 15.92 8.39
CA THR A 195 -0.11 15.36 8.96
C THR A 195 0.14 14.89 10.38
N PRO A 196 -0.87 14.81 11.24
CA PRO A 196 -0.74 14.13 12.53
C PRO A 196 -0.30 12.69 12.35
N GLY A 197 0.52 12.18 13.27
CA GLY A 197 1.00 10.80 13.19
C GLY A 197 1.65 10.28 14.46
N GLY A 198 1.50 8.98 14.69
CA GLY A 198 2.04 8.29 15.87
C GLY A 198 3.13 7.27 15.55
N TRP A 199 3.73 7.31 14.37
CA TRP A 199 4.83 6.42 14.02
C TRP A 199 6.15 6.93 14.60
N GLN A 200 7.09 6.04 14.84
CA GLN A 200 8.45 6.37 15.24
C GLN A 200 9.19 6.91 14.02
N ILE A 201 9.52 8.19 14.01
CA ILE A 201 10.18 8.84 12.88
C ILE A 201 11.69 8.64 12.98
N ILE A 202 12.24 7.90 12.01
CA ILE A 202 13.66 7.49 11.98
C ILE A 202 14.50 8.26 10.98
N GLY A 203 13.88 8.95 10.02
CA GLY A 203 14.57 9.71 8.98
C GLY A 203 13.62 10.49 8.09
N GLN A 204 14.15 11.13 7.06
CA GLN A 204 13.37 11.87 6.07
C GLN A 204 13.96 11.70 4.67
N THR A 205 13.08 11.56 3.67
CA THR A 205 13.47 11.63 2.25
C THR A 205 13.29 13.06 1.72
N PRO A 206 14.19 13.54 0.85
CA PRO A 206 14.02 14.83 0.18
C PRO A 206 12.99 14.75 -0.96
N LEU A 207 12.56 13.54 -1.35
CA LEU A 207 11.65 13.37 -2.48
C LEU A 207 10.22 13.76 -2.12
N LYS A 208 9.56 14.46 -3.05
CA LYS A 208 8.13 14.77 -2.96
C LYS A 208 7.32 13.52 -3.29
N MET A 209 6.76 12.87 -2.27
CA MET A 209 6.02 11.61 -2.40
C MET A 209 4.66 11.78 -3.08
N PHE A 210 4.04 12.96 -2.94
CA PHE A 210 2.76 13.31 -3.57
C PHE A 210 2.83 14.70 -4.20
N ASP A 211 2.31 14.81 -5.42
CA ASP A 211 2.17 16.08 -6.13
C ASP A 211 0.94 16.01 -7.04
N ALA A 212 -0.10 16.79 -6.71
CA ALA A 212 -1.36 16.83 -7.46
C ALA A 212 -1.20 17.28 -8.92
N ASN A 213 -0.10 17.97 -9.24
CA ASN A 213 0.18 18.47 -10.59
C ASN A 213 0.89 17.45 -11.49
N ARG A 214 1.30 16.30 -10.96
CA ARG A 214 1.91 15.23 -11.77
C ARG A 214 0.82 14.41 -12.47
N PRO A 215 1.08 13.87 -13.67
CA PRO A 215 0.18 12.90 -14.31
C PRO A 215 -0.13 11.68 -13.43
N GLN A 216 0.86 11.23 -12.65
CA GLN A 216 0.73 10.28 -11.54
C GLN A 216 1.04 11.02 -10.25
N PRO A 217 0.02 11.46 -9.49
CA PRO A 217 0.22 12.29 -8.30
C PRO A 217 1.05 11.65 -7.20
N SER A 218 0.83 10.35 -6.92
CA SER A 218 1.63 9.58 -5.96
C SER A 218 2.89 9.05 -6.62
N LEU A 219 4.05 9.22 -5.95
CA LEU A 219 5.33 8.67 -6.42
C LEU A 219 5.29 7.14 -6.46
N LEU A 220 4.65 6.54 -5.48
CA LEU A 220 4.49 5.10 -5.34
C LEU A 220 3.05 4.67 -5.64
N LYS A 221 2.88 3.44 -6.12
CA LYS A 221 1.58 2.77 -6.29
C LYS A 221 1.59 1.39 -5.64
N ALA A 222 0.43 0.86 -5.31
CA ALA A 222 0.30 -0.50 -4.80
C ALA A 222 0.92 -1.51 -5.78
N GLY A 223 1.75 -2.42 -5.25
CA GLY A 223 2.49 -3.40 -6.03
C GLY A 223 3.92 -2.99 -6.39
N ASP A 224 4.30 -1.72 -6.28
CA ASP A 224 5.69 -1.28 -6.46
C ASP A 224 6.60 -1.88 -5.38
N GLU A 225 7.89 -1.96 -5.69
CA GLU A 225 8.95 -2.30 -4.76
C GLU A 225 9.75 -1.05 -4.37
N VAL A 226 10.16 -0.98 -3.12
CA VAL A 226 10.90 0.14 -2.57
C VAL A 226 12.17 -0.35 -1.91
N LYS A 227 13.26 0.36 -2.12
CA LYS A 227 14.51 0.19 -1.41
C LYS A 227 14.94 1.54 -0.82
N PHE A 228 15.28 1.55 0.47
CA PHE A 228 15.83 2.75 1.10
C PHE A 228 17.33 2.81 0.89
N GLN A 229 17.84 4.03 0.70
CA GLN A 229 19.26 4.31 0.59
C GLN A 229 19.62 5.41 1.58
N SER A 230 20.56 5.13 2.47
CA SER A 230 21.05 6.13 3.41
C SER A 230 21.85 7.23 2.72
N LEU A 231 21.58 8.48 3.09
CA LEU A 231 22.31 9.66 2.63
C LEU A 231 23.10 10.30 3.77
N SER A 232 24.19 10.98 3.42
CA SER A 232 24.80 12.00 4.28
C SER A 232 23.90 13.25 4.35
N LEU A 233 24.11 14.09 5.36
CA LEU A 233 23.39 15.37 5.49
C LEU A 233 23.63 16.30 4.30
N GLN A 234 24.84 16.27 3.74
CA GLN A 234 25.18 17.08 2.58
C GLN A 234 24.38 16.65 1.35
N GLU A 235 24.38 15.36 1.02
CA GLU A 235 23.60 14.80 -0.11
C GLU A 235 22.08 15.07 0.05
N PHE A 236 21.57 14.92 1.28
CA PHE A 236 20.18 15.25 1.57
C PHE A 236 19.84 16.72 1.28
N ASN A 237 20.70 17.65 1.72
CA ASN A 237 20.51 19.07 1.49
C ASN A 237 20.64 19.45 0.00
N ASP A 238 21.52 18.79 -0.74
CA ASP A 238 21.69 19.01 -2.17
C ASP A 238 20.48 18.54 -2.98
N LEU A 239 19.84 17.45 -2.58
CA LEU A 239 18.62 16.94 -3.22
C LEU A 239 17.33 17.71 -2.84
N ARG A 240 17.34 18.52 -1.79
CA ARG A 240 16.20 19.36 -1.38
C ARG A 240 16.13 20.72 -2.11
N ARG A 241 17.19 21.12 -2.80
CA ARG A 241 17.27 22.37 -3.57
C ARG A 241 16.52 22.24 -4.89
#